data_695843cf003249f8a57460563cb97eae
#
_entry.id   695843cf003249f8a57460563cb97eae
#
_cell.length_a   1.000
_cell.length_b   1.000
_cell.length_c   1.000
_cell.angle_alpha   90.00
_cell.angle_beta   90.00
_cell.angle_gamma   90.00
#
_symmetry.space_group_name_H-M   'P 1'
#
loop_
_entity.id
_entity.type
_entity.pdbx_description
1 polymer ?
#
loop_
_entity_poly.entity_id
_entity_poly.type
_entity_poly.pdbx_seq_one_letter_code
_entity_poly.pdbx_strand_id
1 'polypeptide(L)' 'MELFSENRIVELEEKIDNLIKNYKGMKEEHEKLLGKVKSLETENTELKTKMADVKNERELLIEKVTKILDKVEKVEV' A
#
# COMPACT_ATOMS: atom_id res chain seq x y z
N MET A 1 -43.24 9.37 -35.13
CA MET A 1 -42.16 9.90 -34.34
C MET A 1 -41.68 8.89 -33.34
N GLU A 2 -40.83 8.05 -33.83
CA GLU A 2 -40.30 6.96 -33.04
C GLU A 2 -39.24 7.39 -31.99
N LEU A 3 -38.66 8.59 -32.14
CA LEU A 3 -37.68 9.12 -31.20
C LEU A 3 -38.20 9.26 -29.78
N PHE A 4 -39.48 9.47 -29.62
CA PHE A 4 -40.11 9.65 -28.31
C PHE A 4 -41.14 8.58 -28.00
N SER A 5 -41.04 7.41 -28.62
CA SER A 5 -41.93 6.29 -28.30
C SER A 5 -41.62 5.79 -26.88
N GLU A 6 -42.64 5.21 -26.22
CA GLU A 6 -42.47 4.66 -24.86
C GLU A 6 -41.34 3.64 -24.80
N ASN A 7 -41.16 2.82 -25.83
CA ASN A 7 -40.08 1.82 -25.87
C ASN A 7 -38.70 2.45 -25.83
N ARG A 8 -38.52 3.56 -26.53
CA ARG A 8 -37.22 4.26 -26.53
C ARG A 8 -36.95 4.97 -25.21
N ILE A 9 -38.01 5.48 -24.60
CA ILE A 9 -37.88 6.11 -23.26
C ILE A 9 -37.52 5.07 -22.23
N VAL A 10 -38.14 3.90 -22.27
CA VAL A 10 -37.80 2.78 -21.35
C VAL A 10 -36.39 2.31 -21.58
N GLU A 11 -35.93 2.17 -22.82
CA GLU A 11 -34.54 1.80 -23.13
C GLU A 11 -33.57 2.83 -22.58
N LEU A 12 -33.89 4.10 -22.74
CA LEU A 12 -33.05 5.19 -22.23
C LEU A 12 -32.95 5.15 -20.71
N GLU A 13 -34.08 4.93 -20.02
CA GLU A 13 -34.09 4.78 -18.56
C GLU A 13 -33.24 3.62 -18.12
N GLU A 14 -33.33 2.47 -18.78
CA GLU A 14 -32.49 1.30 -18.45
C GLU A 14 -31.02 1.59 -18.63
N LYS A 15 -30.64 2.28 -19.68
CA LYS A 15 -29.24 2.68 -19.92
C LYS A 15 -28.75 3.64 -18.86
N ILE A 16 -29.57 4.59 -18.45
CA ILE A 16 -29.24 5.53 -17.38
C ILE A 16 -29.07 4.79 -16.06
N ASP A 17 -29.98 3.88 -15.73
CA ASP A 17 -29.90 3.08 -14.50
C ASP A 17 -28.63 2.23 -14.46
N ASN A 18 -28.29 1.61 -15.58
CA ASN A 18 -27.05 0.83 -15.69
C ASN A 18 -25.82 1.71 -15.54
N LEU A 19 -25.84 2.89 -16.14
CA LEU A 19 -24.75 3.85 -16.02
C LEU A 19 -24.55 4.29 -14.56
N ILE A 20 -25.63 4.55 -13.86
CA ILE A 20 -25.60 4.92 -12.44
C ILE A 20 -25.03 3.78 -11.60
N LYS A 21 -25.46 2.55 -11.84
CA LYS A 21 -24.94 1.36 -11.14
C LYS A 21 -23.44 1.20 -11.37
N ASN A 22 -23.02 1.34 -12.62
CA ASN A 22 -21.60 1.23 -12.98
C ASN A 22 -20.79 2.32 -12.30
N TYR A 23 -21.28 3.54 -12.29
CA TYR A 23 -20.62 4.66 -11.63
C TYR A 23 -20.46 4.42 -10.13
N LYS A 24 -21.50 3.96 -9.46
CA LYS A 24 -21.46 3.65 -8.03
C LYS A 24 -20.47 2.52 -7.74
N GLY A 25 -20.48 1.48 -8.56
CA GLY A 25 -19.54 0.37 -8.43
C GLY A 25 -18.09 0.81 -8.58
N MET A 26 -17.81 1.65 -9.57
CA MET A 26 -16.48 2.20 -9.80
C MET A 26 -16.05 3.10 -8.65
N LYS A 27 -16.96 3.89 -8.11
CA LYS A 27 -16.67 4.74 -6.95
C LYS A 27 -16.31 3.92 -5.71
N GLU A 28 -17.04 2.85 -5.45
CA GLU A 28 -16.75 1.94 -4.34
C GLU A 28 -15.41 1.26 -4.49
N GLU A 29 -15.09 0.79 -5.70
CA GLU A 29 -13.78 0.20 -5.98
C GLU A 29 -12.66 1.21 -5.79
N HIS A 30 -12.89 2.43 -6.24
CA HIS A 30 -11.92 3.51 -6.07
C HIS A 30 -11.63 3.77 -4.60
N GLU A 31 -12.65 3.84 -3.76
CA GLU A 31 -12.50 4.03 -2.32
C GLU A 31 -11.73 2.87 -1.67
N LYS A 32 -12.03 1.64 -2.08
CA LYS A 32 -11.32 0.46 -1.59
C LYS A 32 -9.84 0.50 -1.98
N LEU A 33 -9.55 0.87 -3.22
CA LEU A 33 -8.17 0.98 -3.70
C LEU A 33 -7.40 2.08 -2.96
N LEU A 34 -8.04 3.20 -2.69
CA LEU A 34 -7.43 4.28 -1.89
C LEU A 34 -7.09 3.79 -0.49
N GLY A 35 -7.99 3.02 0.12
CA GLY A 35 -7.75 2.41 1.43
C GLY A 35 -6.57 1.45 1.42
N LYS A 36 -6.47 0.62 0.37
CA LYS A 36 -5.34 -0.30 0.20
C LYS A 36 -4.03 0.44 0.01
N VAL A 37 -4.04 1.50 -0.79
CA VAL A 37 -2.83 2.32 -1.02
C VAL A 37 -2.35 2.92 0.30
N LYS A 38 -3.23 3.48 1.11
CA LYS A 38 -2.86 4.04 2.42
C LYS A 38 -2.29 2.97 3.35
N SER A 39 -2.91 1.81 3.38
CA SER A 39 -2.46 0.68 4.19
C SER A 39 -1.07 0.23 3.77
N LEU A 40 -0.83 0.10 2.46
CA LEU A 40 0.48 -0.28 1.91
C LEU A 40 1.54 0.78 2.17
N GLU A 41 1.20 2.05 2.10
CA GLU A 41 2.13 3.14 2.43
C GLU A 41 2.55 3.08 3.90
N THR A 42 1.61 2.81 4.80
CA THR A 42 1.88 2.66 6.23
C THR A 42 2.79 1.46 6.47
N GLU A 43 2.47 0.30 5.91
CA GLU A 43 3.29 -0.90 6.02
C GLU A 43 4.69 -0.67 5.48
N ASN A 44 4.79 0.01 4.35
CA ASN A 44 6.07 0.32 3.72
C ASN A 44 6.94 1.20 4.62
N THR A 45 6.34 2.22 5.24
CA THR A 45 7.04 3.08 6.19
C THR A 45 7.51 2.30 7.41
N GLU A 46 6.65 1.45 7.96
CA GLU A 46 7.00 0.60 9.11
C GLU A 46 8.14 -0.37 8.79
N LEU A 47 8.10 -0.99 7.62
CA LEU A 47 9.14 -1.90 7.17
C LEU A 47 10.47 -1.18 6.98
N LYS A 48 10.48 0.01 6.42
CA LYS A 48 11.68 0.83 6.27
C LYS A 48 12.29 1.17 7.62
N THR A 49 11.45 1.52 8.60
CA THR A 49 11.89 1.80 9.96
C THR A 49 12.52 0.57 10.59
N LYS A 50 11.88 -0.59 10.48
CA LYS A 50 12.41 -1.84 11.01
C LYS A 50 13.73 -2.23 10.36
N MET A 51 13.85 -2.04 9.05
CA MET A 51 15.10 -2.31 8.34
C MET A 51 16.23 -1.41 8.82
N ALA A 52 15.94 -0.13 9.03
CA ALA A 52 16.93 0.81 9.57
C ALA A 52 17.36 0.42 10.99
N ASP A 53 16.42 0.02 11.83
CA ASP A 53 16.71 -0.43 13.21
C ASP A 53 17.57 -1.68 13.22
N VAL A 54 17.25 -2.66 12.39
CA VAL A 54 18.05 -3.90 12.28
C VAL A 54 19.45 -3.59 11.78
N LYS A 55 19.59 -2.71 10.82
CA LYS A 55 20.89 -2.29 10.29
C LYS A 55 21.73 -1.62 11.39
N ASN A 56 21.12 -0.72 12.15
CA ASN A 56 21.78 -0.02 13.25
C ASN A 56 22.23 -0.99 14.34
N GLU A 57 21.38 -1.93 14.73
CA GLU A 57 21.72 -2.96 15.72
C GLU A 57 22.89 -3.82 15.24
N ARG A 58 22.88 -4.19 13.97
CA ARG A 58 23.94 -4.97 13.35
C ARG A 58 25.27 -4.23 13.38
N GLU A 59 25.27 -2.95 13.03
CA GLU A 59 26.47 -2.11 13.07
C GLU A 59 27.02 -1.99 14.48
N LEU A 60 26.17 -1.79 15.48
CA LEU A 60 26.58 -1.75 16.88
C LEU A 60 27.17 -3.07 17.34
N LEU A 61 26.59 -4.19 16.94
CA LEU A 61 27.07 -5.50 17.28
C LEU A 61 28.46 -5.76 16.69
N ILE A 62 28.66 -5.41 15.42
CA ILE A 62 29.96 -5.52 14.74
C ILE A 62 31.01 -4.69 15.46
N GLU A 63 30.66 -3.46 15.84
CA GLU A 63 31.58 -2.58 16.58
C GLU A 63 32.00 -3.18 17.91
N LYS A 64 31.07 -3.73 18.68
CA LYS A 64 31.35 -4.40 19.95
C LYS A 64 32.21 -5.63 19.77
N VAL A 65 31.94 -6.46 18.80
CA VAL A 65 32.73 -7.66 18.50
C VAL A 65 34.14 -7.28 18.10
N THR A 66 34.30 -6.25 17.29
CA THR A 66 35.62 -5.74 16.88
C THR A 66 36.43 -5.29 18.08
N LYS A 67 35.82 -4.57 19.02
CA LYS A 67 36.51 -4.13 20.25
C LYS A 67 36.95 -5.30 21.11
N ILE A 68 36.11 -6.32 21.22
CA ILE A 68 36.45 -7.54 22.00
C ILE A 68 37.62 -8.27 21.35
N LEU A 69 37.63 -8.41 20.04
CA LEU A 69 38.71 -9.04 19.30
C LEU A 69 40.03 -8.29 19.47
N ASP A 70 40.00 -6.97 19.41
CA ASP A 70 41.18 -6.13 19.65
C ASP A 70 41.75 -6.35 21.05
N LYS A 71 40.91 -6.44 22.07
CA LYS A 71 41.32 -6.72 23.44
C LYS A 71 41.97 -8.09 23.58
N VAL A 72 41.40 -9.09 22.94
CA VAL A 72 41.96 -10.46 22.96
C VAL A 72 43.31 -10.51 22.29
N GLU A 73 43.48 -9.84 21.17
CA GLU A 73 44.79 -9.75 20.49
C GLU A 73 45.86 -9.11 21.38
N LYS A 74 45.52 -8.06 22.12
CA LYS A 74 46.44 -7.39 23.04
C LYS A 74 46.86 -8.29 24.20
N VAL A 75 45.99 -9.18 24.63
CA VAL A 75 46.28 -10.12 25.72
C VAL A 75 47.23 -11.25 25.25
N GLU A 76 47.09 -11.68 24.01
CA GLU A 76 47.93 -12.72 23.44
C GLU A 76 49.38 -12.29 23.20
N VAL A 77 49.60 -11.03 23.05
CA VAL A 77 50.93 -10.45 22.84
C VAL A 77 51.64 -10.21 24.18
#